data_5b6581c3063ae6cd4ec0b63477edc312
#
_entry.id   5b6581c3063ae6cd4ec0b63477edc312
#
_cell.length_a   1.000
_cell.length_b   1.000
_cell.length_c   1.000
_cell.angle_alpha   90.00
_cell.angle_beta   90.00
_cell.angle_gamma   90.00
#
_symmetry.space_group_name_H-M   'P 1'
#
loop_
_entity.id
_entity.type
_entity.pdbx_description
1 polymer ?
#
loop_
_entity_poly.entity_id
_entity_poly.type
_entity_poly.pdbx_seq_one_letter_code
_entity_poly.pdbx_strand_id
1 'polypeptide(L)'
;LEDIKCLLSTTFEKGKVVVDFESLIENKELIALYEKQTQTSTLLKGTYMEYFPANTLLWASANFNGEAIYNLLCENPTIKQSLDNPMLPIDLKTIFSAIHGDIAIGFSSLVNNDLLVYADVTNKEFLKAFEELRPLLALSGGQMKLNSTGTDQYEFRMYDQSIWFGVKDNLFYLSNNEQMADEAGRRYGVSLQNTPWAAEVTKNRSFMVFNTVELVKELGAAPRISRILGGETVMIMNNLFGPCEYVDVMAPDWKNGQMNIVMKDKSTNVLQLIVHALDNL
;
A
#
# COMPACT_ATOMS: atom_id res chain seq x y z
N LEU A 1 21.56 8.18 -12.51
CA LEU A 1 20.81 8.92 -11.46
C LEU A 1 21.18 10.41 -11.40
N GLU A 2 22.28 10.84 -12.03
CA GLU A 2 22.73 12.24 -12.04
C GLU A 2 21.80 13.17 -12.83
N ASP A 3 20.97 12.61 -13.72
CA ASP A 3 20.08 13.36 -14.63
C ASP A 3 18.63 13.51 -14.07
N ILE A 4 18.39 13.11 -12.82
CA ILE A 4 17.09 13.25 -12.17
C ILE A 4 17.20 14.29 -11.06
N LYS A 5 16.44 15.36 -11.21
CA LYS A 5 16.26 16.39 -10.17
C LYS A 5 14.83 16.30 -9.65
N CYS A 6 14.65 16.58 -8.38
CA CYS A 6 13.33 16.69 -7.78
C CYS A 6 13.17 18.13 -7.26
N LEU A 7 12.15 18.81 -7.75
CA LEU A 7 11.72 20.09 -7.20
C LEU A 7 10.72 19.82 -6.09
N LEU A 8 10.98 20.40 -4.92
CA LEU A 8 10.08 20.37 -3.77
C LEU A 8 9.56 21.76 -3.49
N SER A 9 8.27 21.92 -3.37
CA SER A 9 7.61 23.16 -2.96
C SER A 9 6.76 22.88 -1.73
N THR A 10 6.91 23.71 -0.69
CA THR A 10 6.13 23.56 0.56
C THR A 10 5.29 24.79 0.79
N THR A 11 3.98 24.60 0.95
CA THR A 11 3.01 25.65 1.23
C THR A 11 2.35 25.39 2.58
N PHE A 12 2.30 26.42 3.44
CA PHE A 12 1.65 26.39 4.74
C PHE A 12 0.30 27.08 4.65
N GLU A 13 -0.75 26.32 4.79
CA GLU A 13 -2.14 26.76 4.73
C GLU A 13 -2.80 26.71 6.12
N LYS A 14 -4.05 27.15 6.22
CA LYS A 14 -4.86 26.94 7.41
C LYS A 14 -5.20 25.46 7.53
N GLY A 15 -4.78 24.85 8.63
CA GLY A 15 -5.02 23.44 8.91
C GLY A 15 -4.35 22.44 7.97
N LYS A 16 -3.39 22.86 7.13
CA LYS A 16 -2.76 21.97 6.16
C LYS A 16 -1.36 22.43 5.77
N VAL A 17 -0.44 21.49 5.62
CA VAL A 17 0.83 21.67 4.90
C VAL A 17 0.73 20.89 3.60
N VAL A 18 1.06 21.52 2.50
CA VAL A 18 1.12 20.92 1.17
C VAL A 18 2.57 20.86 0.73
N VAL A 19 3.03 19.68 0.36
CA VAL A 19 4.37 19.49 -0.24
C VAL A 19 4.18 18.92 -1.64
N ASP A 20 4.48 19.71 -2.64
CA ASP A 20 4.44 19.30 -4.04
C ASP A 20 5.80 18.77 -4.46
N PHE A 21 5.80 17.68 -5.22
CA PHE A 21 6.97 17.05 -5.82
C PHE A 21 6.87 17.13 -7.33
N GLU A 22 7.91 17.62 -7.98
CA GLU A 22 8.01 17.56 -9.44
C GLU A 22 9.34 16.93 -9.85
N SER A 23 9.28 15.84 -10.62
CA SER A 23 10.46 15.20 -11.20
C SER A 23 10.89 15.95 -12.46
N LEU A 24 12.08 16.52 -12.43
CA LEU A 24 12.70 17.18 -13.57
C LEU A 24 13.72 16.23 -14.17
N ILE A 25 13.42 15.69 -15.35
CA ILE A 25 14.23 14.71 -16.05
C ILE A 25 14.60 15.29 -17.40
N GLU A 26 15.89 15.39 -17.69
CA GLU A 26 16.43 15.90 -18.95
C GLU A 26 16.86 14.77 -19.91
N ASN A 27 17.09 13.57 -19.37
CA ASN A 27 17.50 12.39 -20.15
C ASN A 27 16.33 11.84 -20.95
N LYS A 28 16.44 11.85 -22.29
CA LYS A 28 15.40 11.41 -23.21
C LYS A 28 15.04 9.92 -23.10
N GLU A 29 16.01 9.07 -22.77
CA GLU A 29 15.77 7.64 -22.58
C GLU A 29 14.93 7.40 -21.31
N LEU A 30 15.24 8.12 -20.23
CA LEU A 30 14.45 8.08 -19.01
C LEU A 30 13.04 8.63 -19.22
N ILE A 31 12.89 9.74 -19.97
CA ILE A 31 11.57 10.28 -20.29
C ILE A 31 10.75 9.21 -21.05
N ALA A 32 11.34 8.58 -22.09
CA ALA A 32 10.66 7.54 -22.85
C ALA A 32 10.28 6.33 -21.97
N LEU A 33 11.13 5.96 -21.01
CA LEU A 33 10.84 4.90 -20.05
C LEU A 33 9.64 5.26 -19.15
N TYR A 34 9.61 6.48 -18.63
CA TYR A 34 8.50 6.97 -17.81
C TYR A 34 7.19 7.11 -18.59
N GLU A 35 7.25 7.56 -19.86
CA GLU A 35 6.09 7.58 -20.75
C GLU A 35 5.53 6.18 -20.99
N LYS A 36 6.38 5.17 -21.19
CA LYS A 36 5.97 3.76 -21.24
C LYS A 36 5.33 3.31 -19.90
N GLN A 37 5.94 3.67 -18.78
CA GLN A 37 5.40 3.37 -17.46
C GLN A 37 4.01 3.99 -17.27
N THR A 38 3.74 5.17 -17.83
CA THR A 38 2.41 5.79 -17.78
C THR A 38 1.32 4.92 -18.43
N GLN A 39 1.69 4.08 -19.40
CA GLN A 39 0.78 3.15 -20.06
C GLN A 39 0.49 1.90 -19.21
N THR A 40 1.26 1.66 -18.15
CA THR A 40 1.10 0.51 -17.25
C THR A 40 0.05 0.74 -16.15
N SER A 41 -0.52 1.93 -16.05
CA SER A 41 -1.51 2.28 -15.04
C SER A 41 -2.50 3.34 -15.54
N THR A 42 -3.68 3.38 -14.92
CA THR A 42 -4.70 4.41 -15.11
C THR A 42 -5.02 5.09 -13.79
N LEU A 43 -5.97 6.03 -13.79
CA LEU A 43 -6.48 6.59 -12.54
C LEU A 43 -7.16 5.48 -11.71
N LEU A 44 -7.04 5.58 -10.40
CA LEU A 44 -7.69 4.69 -9.45
C LEU A 44 -9.21 4.74 -9.61
N LYS A 45 -9.87 3.60 -9.49
CA LYS A 45 -11.33 3.50 -9.41
C LYS A 45 -11.83 3.72 -7.98
N GLY A 46 -10.97 3.49 -6.98
CA GLY A 46 -11.31 3.60 -5.57
C GLY A 46 -12.25 2.50 -5.06
N THR A 47 -12.40 1.41 -5.80
CA THR A 47 -13.35 0.31 -5.52
C THR A 47 -13.15 -0.29 -4.13
N TYR A 48 -11.89 -0.37 -3.67
CA TYR A 48 -11.58 -1.08 -2.43
C TYR A 48 -11.78 -0.28 -1.15
N MET A 49 -12.05 1.03 -1.23
CA MET A 49 -12.27 1.84 -0.03
C MET A 49 -13.43 1.34 0.84
N GLU A 50 -14.44 0.70 0.25
CA GLU A 50 -15.58 0.15 0.99
C GLU A 50 -15.27 -1.15 1.75
N TYR A 51 -14.16 -1.83 1.41
CA TYR A 51 -13.72 -3.06 2.05
C TYR A 51 -12.74 -2.84 3.21
N PHE A 52 -12.43 -1.59 3.53
CA PHE A 52 -11.61 -1.22 4.67
C PHE A 52 -12.40 -0.33 5.62
N PRO A 53 -12.36 -0.57 6.94
CA PRO A 53 -13.02 0.29 7.91
C PRO A 53 -12.37 1.67 7.95
N ALA A 54 -13.14 2.71 8.31
CA ALA A 54 -12.67 4.11 8.33
C ALA A 54 -11.50 4.35 9.30
N ASN A 55 -11.32 3.48 10.29
CA ASN A 55 -10.22 3.53 11.26
C ASN A 55 -8.97 2.73 10.81
N THR A 56 -8.88 2.34 9.55
CA THR A 56 -7.65 1.75 9.00
C THR A 56 -6.48 2.69 9.24
N LEU A 57 -5.40 2.16 9.79
CA LEU A 57 -4.23 2.95 10.21
C LEU A 57 -3.44 3.47 9.02
N LEU A 58 -3.14 2.61 8.08
CA LEU A 58 -2.48 2.94 6.82
C LEU A 58 -3.23 2.25 5.68
N TRP A 59 -3.53 2.99 4.64
CA TRP A 59 -4.09 2.45 3.41
C TRP A 59 -3.35 3.02 2.21
N ALA A 60 -3.06 2.16 1.25
CA ALA A 60 -2.46 2.55 -0.01
C ALA A 60 -3.15 1.83 -1.16
N SER A 61 -3.27 2.50 -2.29
CA SER A 61 -3.77 1.92 -3.53
C SER A 61 -3.01 2.45 -4.73
N ALA A 62 -2.80 1.58 -5.72
CA ALA A 62 -2.23 1.94 -7.01
C ALA A 62 -2.95 1.17 -8.11
N ASN A 63 -3.10 1.80 -9.28
CA ASN A 63 -3.63 1.10 -10.44
C ASN A 63 -2.50 0.35 -11.15
N PHE A 64 -2.76 -0.89 -11.56
CA PHE A 64 -1.77 -1.83 -12.02
C PHE A 64 -2.24 -2.56 -13.28
N ASN A 65 -1.46 -2.45 -14.37
CA ASN A 65 -1.60 -3.29 -15.53
C ASN A 65 -0.42 -4.28 -15.55
N GLY A 66 -0.64 -5.47 -14.99
CA GLY A 66 0.41 -6.43 -14.75
C GLY A 66 1.10 -6.90 -16.02
N GLU A 67 0.35 -7.14 -17.11
CA GLU A 67 0.94 -7.54 -18.40
C GLU A 67 1.88 -6.46 -18.97
N ALA A 68 1.43 -5.20 -18.93
CA ALA A 68 2.26 -4.09 -19.41
C ALA A 68 3.52 -3.91 -18.56
N ILE A 69 3.41 -4.09 -17.24
CA ILE A 69 4.56 -4.03 -16.32
C ILE A 69 5.52 -5.19 -16.58
N TYR A 70 5.01 -6.42 -16.72
CA TYR A 70 5.85 -7.57 -17.05
C TYR A 70 6.62 -7.34 -18.33
N ASN A 71 5.96 -6.87 -19.39
CA ASN A 71 6.59 -6.58 -20.68
C ASN A 71 7.66 -5.49 -20.55
N LEU A 72 7.39 -4.42 -19.78
CA LEU A 72 8.36 -3.35 -19.51
C LEU A 72 9.59 -3.87 -18.78
N LEU A 73 9.41 -4.71 -17.74
CA LEU A 73 10.51 -5.33 -17.00
C LEU A 73 11.35 -6.24 -17.91
N CYS A 74 10.72 -6.96 -18.84
CA CYS A 74 11.41 -7.84 -19.81
C CYS A 74 12.21 -7.09 -20.88
N GLU A 75 12.07 -5.77 -21.03
CA GLU A 75 12.95 -4.97 -21.89
C GLU A 75 14.40 -4.95 -21.36
N ASN A 76 14.59 -5.11 -20.05
CA ASN A 76 15.93 -5.30 -19.47
C ASN A 76 16.33 -6.79 -19.50
N PRO A 77 17.40 -7.19 -20.25
CA PRO A 77 17.78 -8.59 -20.38
C PRO A 77 18.10 -9.29 -19.06
N THR A 78 18.71 -8.58 -18.12
CA THR A 78 19.06 -9.13 -16.79
C THR A 78 17.81 -9.42 -15.97
N ILE A 79 16.86 -8.50 -15.97
CA ILE A 79 15.58 -8.67 -15.27
C ILE A 79 14.81 -9.81 -15.93
N LYS A 80 14.73 -9.82 -17.28
CA LYS A 80 14.06 -10.89 -18.01
C LYS A 80 14.62 -12.26 -17.65
N GLN A 81 15.97 -12.41 -17.66
CA GLN A 81 16.60 -13.68 -17.28
C GLN A 81 16.23 -14.11 -15.85
N SER A 82 16.07 -13.15 -14.94
CA SER A 82 15.66 -13.45 -13.57
C SER A 82 14.18 -13.85 -13.45
N LEU A 83 13.30 -13.21 -14.24
CA LEU A 83 11.86 -13.51 -14.28
C LEU A 83 11.58 -14.85 -14.97
N ASP A 84 12.32 -15.17 -16.03
CA ASP A 84 12.21 -16.41 -16.83
C ASP A 84 13.08 -17.55 -16.25
N ASN A 85 13.56 -17.41 -15.00
CA ASN A 85 14.44 -18.40 -14.38
C ASN A 85 13.71 -19.75 -14.24
N PRO A 86 14.18 -20.82 -14.94
CA PRO A 86 13.53 -22.13 -14.89
C PRO A 86 13.64 -22.84 -13.53
N MET A 87 14.47 -22.31 -12.62
CA MET A 87 14.53 -22.80 -11.23
C MET A 87 13.42 -22.22 -10.36
N LEU A 88 12.72 -21.18 -10.80
CA LEU A 88 11.50 -20.70 -10.17
C LEU A 88 10.34 -21.53 -10.72
N PRO A 89 9.70 -22.36 -9.90
CA PRO A 89 8.58 -23.21 -10.34
C PRO A 89 7.27 -22.41 -10.44
N ILE A 90 7.37 -21.10 -10.64
CA ILE A 90 6.24 -20.19 -10.70
C ILE A 90 6.31 -19.44 -12.01
N ASP A 91 5.27 -19.51 -12.82
CA ASP A 91 5.10 -18.67 -13.99
C ASP A 91 4.71 -17.25 -13.58
N LEU A 92 5.74 -16.40 -13.39
CA LEU A 92 5.54 -15.00 -13.01
C LEU A 92 4.74 -14.23 -14.06
N LYS A 93 4.87 -14.57 -15.34
CA LYS A 93 4.08 -13.95 -16.42
C LYS A 93 2.59 -14.16 -16.19
N THR A 94 2.18 -15.38 -15.90
CA THR A 94 0.77 -15.70 -15.60
C THR A 94 0.27 -14.93 -14.37
N ILE A 95 1.10 -14.79 -13.30
CA ILE A 95 0.73 -14.02 -12.12
C ILE A 95 0.55 -12.53 -12.47
N PHE A 96 1.55 -11.93 -13.12
CA PHE A 96 1.47 -10.51 -13.52
C PHE A 96 0.26 -10.26 -14.42
N SER A 97 0.07 -11.09 -15.46
CA SER A 97 -1.02 -10.91 -16.44
C SER A 97 -2.42 -11.11 -15.83
N ALA A 98 -2.52 -11.80 -14.70
CA ALA A 98 -3.79 -11.95 -14.01
C ALA A 98 -4.24 -10.67 -13.30
N ILE A 99 -3.31 -9.78 -12.93
CA ILE A 99 -3.61 -8.57 -12.15
C ILE A 99 -3.85 -7.42 -13.12
N HIS A 100 -5.06 -6.84 -13.07
CA HIS A 100 -5.43 -5.71 -13.92
C HIS A 100 -6.46 -4.82 -13.23
N GLY A 101 -6.04 -3.62 -12.81
CA GLY A 101 -6.90 -2.67 -12.10
C GLY A 101 -6.25 -2.15 -10.82
N ASP A 102 -7.09 -1.78 -9.86
CA ASP A 102 -6.60 -1.28 -8.59
C ASP A 102 -6.05 -2.43 -7.73
N ILE A 103 -4.94 -2.17 -7.06
CA ILE A 103 -4.47 -2.95 -5.92
C ILE A 103 -4.59 -2.05 -4.70
N ALA A 104 -5.10 -2.59 -3.61
CA ALA A 104 -5.17 -1.87 -2.34
C ALA A 104 -4.56 -2.71 -1.22
N ILE A 105 -3.84 -2.04 -0.33
CA ILE A 105 -3.24 -2.61 0.86
C ILE A 105 -3.65 -1.79 2.07
N GLY A 106 -4.08 -2.43 3.13
CA GLY A 106 -4.45 -1.80 4.37
C GLY A 106 -3.79 -2.45 5.57
N PHE A 107 -3.33 -1.60 6.48
CA PHE A 107 -2.85 -1.97 7.80
C PHE A 107 -3.84 -1.47 8.84
N SER A 108 -4.36 -2.36 9.67
CA SER A 108 -5.39 -2.01 10.66
C SER A 108 -4.85 -1.86 12.08
N SER A 109 -3.71 -2.46 12.40
CA SER A 109 -3.13 -2.41 13.75
C SER A 109 -1.61 -2.57 13.73
N LEU A 110 -0.91 -1.75 14.52
CA LEU A 110 0.52 -1.92 14.81
C LEU A 110 0.79 -3.05 15.80
N VAL A 111 -0.20 -3.37 16.64
CA VAL A 111 -0.04 -4.39 17.70
C VAL A 111 -0.04 -5.78 17.12
N ASN A 112 -1.00 -6.05 16.23
CA ASN A 112 -1.21 -7.35 15.61
C ASN A 112 -0.53 -7.46 14.23
N ASN A 113 -0.05 -6.33 13.68
CA ASN A 113 0.44 -6.22 12.30
C ASN A 113 -0.60 -6.70 11.27
N ASP A 114 -1.89 -6.44 11.54
CA ASP A 114 -2.99 -6.91 10.69
C ASP A 114 -2.93 -6.26 9.31
N LEU A 115 -2.67 -7.08 8.30
CA LEU A 115 -2.52 -6.69 6.90
C LEU A 115 -3.64 -7.30 6.07
N LEU A 116 -4.22 -6.51 5.17
CA LEU A 116 -5.16 -6.97 4.17
C LEU A 116 -4.82 -6.34 2.82
N VAL A 117 -4.76 -7.17 1.79
CA VAL A 117 -4.52 -6.78 0.40
C VAL A 117 -5.70 -7.19 -0.46
N TYR A 118 -6.10 -6.32 -1.38
CA TYR A 118 -7.06 -6.63 -2.45
C TYR A 118 -6.47 -6.29 -3.81
N ALA A 119 -6.85 -7.08 -4.82
CA ALA A 119 -6.56 -6.78 -6.22
C ALA A 119 -7.65 -7.32 -7.13
N ASP A 120 -7.93 -6.62 -8.23
CA ASP A 120 -8.74 -7.17 -9.32
C ASP A 120 -7.90 -8.20 -10.09
N VAL A 121 -8.48 -9.38 -10.34
CA VAL A 121 -7.85 -10.40 -11.18
C VAL A 121 -8.76 -10.80 -12.33
N THR A 122 -8.16 -10.96 -13.49
CA THR A 122 -8.88 -11.30 -14.73
C THR A 122 -9.20 -12.80 -14.83
N ASN A 123 -8.43 -13.63 -14.12
CA ASN A 123 -8.59 -15.07 -14.09
C ASN A 123 -7.97 -15.64 -12.80
N LYS A 124 -8.12 -16.95 -12.59
CA LYS A 124 -7.62 -17.67 -11.41
C LYS A 124 -6.48 -18.63 -11.74
N GLU A 125 -5.96 -18.61 -12.97
CA GLU A 125 -4.97 -19.59 -13.41
C GLU A 125 -3.66 -19.48 -12.65
N PHE A 126 -3.31 -18.28 -12.21
CA PHE A 126 -2.12 -18.05 -11.37
C PHE A 126 -2.16 -18.81 -10.04
N LEU A 127 -3.34 -19.19 -9.53
CA LEU A 127 -3.44 -20.03 -8.32
C LEU A 127 -2.86 -21.43 -8.53
N LYS A 128 -2.88 -21.96 -9.77
CA LYS A 128 -2.23 -23.22 -10.12
C LYS A 128 -0.72 -23.19 -9.87
N ALA A 129 -0.09 -22.03 -10.11
CA ALA A 129 1.33 -21.85 -9.86
C ALA A 129 1.68 -22.07 -8.38
N PHE A 130 0.79 -21.72 -7.45
CA PHE A 130 0.98 -22.01 -6.02
C PHE A 130 0.77 -23.50 -5.71
N GLU A 131 -0.17 -24.16 -6.41
CA GLU A 131 -0.34 -25.64 -6.26
C GLU A 131 0.91 -26.40 -6.73
N GLU A 132 1.56 -25.96 -7.79
CA GLU A 132 2.80 -26.56 -8.32
C GLU A 132 3.98 -26.41 -7.35
N LEU A 133 3.92 -25.50 -6.37
CA LEU A 133 4.91 -25.40 -5.29
C LEU A 133 4.81 -26.51 -4.25
N ARG A 134 3.68 -27.21 -4.12
CA ARG A 134 3.47 -28.22 -3.06
C ARG A 134 4.59 -29.25 -2.96
N PRO A 135 5.11 -29.85 -4.07
CA PRO A 135 6.19 -30.82 -3.99
C PRO A 135 7.48 -30.22 -3.42
N LEU A 136 7.79 -28.95 -3.77
CA LEU A 136 8.96 -28.27 -3.23
C LEU A 136 8.79 -27.92 -1.75
N LEU A 137 7.62 -27.46 -1.35
CA LEU A 137 7.31 -27.17 0.04
C LEU A 137 7.42 -28.42 0.92
N ALA A 138 7.11 -29.59 0.37
CA ALA A 138 7.29 -30.87 1.07
C ALA A 138 8.76 -31.15 1.43
N LEU A 139 9.73 -30.65 0.64
CA LEU A 139 11.16 -30.78 0.92
C LEU A 139 11.63 -29.97 2.12
N SER A 140 10.83 -29.02 2.60
CA SER A 140 11.15 -28.19 3.78
C SER A 140 11.09 -28.95 5.11
N GLY A 141 10.76 -30.26 5.11
CA GLY A 141 10.58 -31.01 6.33
C GLY A 141 9.37 -30.59 7.15
N GLY A 142 8.39 -29.99 6.51
CA GLY A 142 7.14 -29.52 7.14
C GLY A 142 7.20 -28.10 7.71
N GLN A 143 8.31 -27.39 7.51
CA GLN A 143 8.45 -25.98 7.93
C GLN A 143 7.63 -25.04 7.07
N MET A 144 7.38 -25.39 5.80
CA MET A 144 6.51 -24.67 4.89
C MET A 144 5.41 -25.58 4.37
N LYS A 145 4.18 -25.09 4.36
CA LYS A 145 3.00 -25.83 3.88
C LYS A 145 2.05 -24.92 3.15
N LEU A 146 1.42 -25.47 2.11
CA LEU A 146 0.29 -24.84 1.43
C LEU A 146 -0.94 -25.71 1.67
N ASN A 147 -1.88 -25.22 2.45
CA ASN A 147 -3.14 -25.87 2.78
C ASN A 147 -4.27 -25.26 1.96
N SER A 148 -5.18 -26.07 1.45
CA SER A 148 -6.44 -25.59 0.86
C SER A 148 -7.43 -25.37 1.99
N THR A 149 -7.99 -24.16 2.09
CA THR A 149 -9.00 -23.80 3.11
C THR A 149 -10.41 -23.72 2.51
N GLY A 150 -10.50 -23.67 1.17
CA GLY A 150 -11.75 -23.62 0.43
C GLY A 150 -11.51 -23.68 -1.08
N THR A 151 -12.55 -23.45 -1.87
CA THR A 151 -12.41 -23.32 -3.33
C THR A 151 -11.64 -22.04 -3.65
N ASP A 152 -10.50 -22.17 -4.35
CA ASP A 152 -9.60 -21.07 -4.70
C ASP A 152 -9.09 -20.28 -3.46
N GLN A 153 -8.98 -20.93 -2.30
CA GLN A 153 -8.56 -20.33 -1.03
C GLN A 153 -7.50 -21.18 -0.36
N TYR A 154 -6.46 -20.54 0.16
CA TYR A 154 -5.27 -21.17 0.66
C TYR A 154 -4.76 -20.52 1.94
N GLU A 155 -4.14 -21.33 2.78
CA GLU A 155 -3.23 -20.92 3.84
C GLU A 155 -1.81 -21.31 3.43
N PHE A 156 -0.92 -20.34 3.31
CA PHE A 156 0.51 -20.59 3.24
C PHE A 156 1.11 -20.42 4.63
N ARG A 157 1.57 -21.52 5.19
CA ARG A 157 2.19 -21.54 6.51
C ARG A 157 3.69 -21.64 6.38
N MET A 158 4.41 -20.77 7.06
CA MET A 158 5.86 -20.76 7.15
C MET A 158 6.27 -20.66 8.63
N TYR A 159 6.79 -21.75 9.19
CA TYR A 159 7.07 -21.92 10.62
C TYR A 159 5.79 -21.72 11.45
N ASP A 160 5.75 -20.66 12.25
CA ASP A 160 4.64 -20.23 13.12
C ASP A 160 3.78 -19.11 12.53
N GLN A 161 4.10 -18.68 11.32
CA GLN A 161 3.36 -17.63 10.62
C GLN A 161 2.53 -18.21 9.49
N SER A 162 1.33 -17.69 9.35
CA SER A 162 0.42 -18.03 8.24
C SER A 162 0.01 -16.79 7.46
N ILE A 163 -0.16 -16.97 6.16
CA ILE A 163 -0.74 -16.03 5.24
C ILE A 163 -1.90 -16.72 4.55
N TRP A 164 -3.08 -16.12 4.63
CA TRP A 164 -4.29 -16.58 3.95
C TRP A 164 -4.50 -15.78 2.68
N PHE A 165 -4.76 -16.44 1.58
CA PHE A 165 -5.01 -15.78 0.31
C PHE A 165 -5.97 -16.60 -0.56
N GLY A 166 -6.58 -15.93 -1.53
CA GLY A 166 -7.49 -16.61 -2.46
C GLY A 166 -8.19 -15.65 -3.39
N VAL A 167 -9.15 -16.18 -4.14
CA VAL A 167 -9.99 -15.40 -5.06
C VAL A 167 -11.45 -15.70 -4.77
N LYS A 168 -12.22 -14.64 -4.46
CA LYS A 168 -13.68 -14.64 -4.32
C LYS A 168 -14.26 -13.72 -5.40
N ASP A 169 -15.03 -14.22 -6.35
CA ASP A 169 -15.70 -13.42 -7.39
C ASP A 169 -14.76 -12.43 -8.14
N ASN A 170 -13.61 -12.92 -8.62
CA ASN A 170 -12.53 -12.12 -9.25
C ASN A 170 -11.84 -11.11 -8.33
N LEU A 171 -12.17 -11.10 -7.05
CA LEU A 171 -11.47 -10.35 -6.03
C LEU A 171 -10.39 -11.23 -5.41
N PHE A 172 -9.13 -10.95 -5.72
CA PHE A 172 -8.00 -11.52 -4.98
C PHE A 172 -7.90 -10.86 -3.63
N TYR A 173 -7.64 -11.65 -2.61
CA TYR A 173 -7.30 -11.15 -1.28
C TYR A 173 -6.07 -11.88 -0.71
N LEU A 174 -5.35 -11.18 0.16
CA LEU A 174 -4.28 -11.74 0.98
C LEU A 174 -4.30 -11.08 2.35
N SER A 175 -4.18 -11.88 3.41
CA SER A 175 -4.09 -11.40 4.79
C SER A 175 -3.18 -12.27 5.63
N ASN A 176 -2.55 -11.69 6.63
CA ASN A 176 -1.85 -12.41 7.70
C ASN A 176 -2.73 -12.66 8.94
N ASN A 177 -4.03 -12.34 8.84
CA ASN A 177 -5.04 -12.56 9.87
C ASN A 177 -6.17 -13.42 9.28
N GLU A 178 -6.43 -14.58 9.89
CA GLU A 178 -7.42 -15.54 9.40
C GLU A 178 -8.82 -14.94 9.35
N GLN A 179 -9.24 -14.24 10.41
CA GLN A 179 -10.57 -13.62 10.45
C GLN A 179 -10.76 -12.59 9.34
N MET A 180 -9.72 -11.77 9.05
CA MET A 180 -9.79 -10.80 7.95
C MET A 180 -9.87 -11.50 6.59
N ALA A 181 -9.21 -12.64 6.44
CA ALA A 181 -9.29 -13.46 5.22
C ALA A 181 -10.68 -14.09 5.05
N ASP A 182 -11.29 -14.58 6.12
CA ASP A 182 -12.64 -15.13 6.11
C ASP A 182 -13.69 -14.06 5.74
N GLU A 183 -13.52 -12.85 6.28
CA GLU A 183 -14.36 -11.67 6.00
C GLU A 183 -13.99 -10.95 4.70
N ALA A 184 -13.01 -11.45 3.92
CA ALA A 184 -12.57 -10.79 2.69
C ALA A 184 -13.72 -10.57 1.70
N GLY A 185 -13.82 -9.34 1.18
CA GLY A 185 -14.93 -8.89 0.33
C GLY A 185 -16.13 -8.34 1.10
N ARG A 186 -16.10 -8.32 2.45
CA ARG A 186 -17.13 -7.67 3.26
C ARG A 186 -17.06 -6.15 3.12
N ARG A 187 -18.20 -5.52 2.89
CA ARG A 187 -18.32 -4.05 2.90
C ARG A 187 -18.59 -3.55 4.30
N TYR A 188 -17.91 -2.47 4.68
CA TYR A 188 -18.09 -1.83 5.97
C TYR A 188 -19.12 -0.70 5.87
N GLY A 189 -20.05 -0.62 6.84
CA GLY A 189 -21.05 0.47 6.88
C GLY A 189 -20.40 1.86 7.09
N VAL A 190 -19.29 1.92 7.85
CA VAL A 190 -18.41 3.09 7.98
C VAL A 190 -17.03 2.66 7.47
N SER A 191 -16.72 3.07 6.25
CA SER A 191 -15.54 2.65 5.50
C SER A 191 -14.66 3.84 5.14
N LEU A 192 -13.54 3.58 4.47
CA LEU A 192 -12.67 4.62 3.95
C LEU A 192 -13.38 5.55 2.95
N GLN A 193 -14.48 5.13 2.32
CA GLN A 193 -15.29 5.99 1.46
C GLN A 193 -15.94 7.16 2.22
N ASN A 194 -16.09 7.05 3.53
CA ASN A 194 -16.69 8.09 4.37
C ASN A 194 -15.66 9.09 4.91
N THR A 195 -14.40 8.97 4.52
CA THR A 195 -13.31 9.87 4.97
C THR A 195 -13.24 11.15 4.14
N PRO A 196 -12.69 12.24 4.69
CA PRO A 196 -12.58 13.52 3.98
C PRO A 196 -11.75 13.46 2.70
N TRP A 197 -10.78 12.55 2.61
CA TRP A 197 -9.86 12.41 1.49
C TRP A 197 -10.35 11.43 0.41
N ALA A 198 -11.45 10.72 0.62
CA ALA A 198 -11.95 9.69 -0.30
C ALA A 198 -12.13 10.17 -1.75
N ALA A 199 -12.60 11.42 -1.93
CA ALA A 199 -12.82 12.00 -3.26
C ALA A 199 -11.51 12.29 -4.03
N GLU A 200 -10.37 12.36 -3.35
CA GLU A 200 -9.07 12.60 -3.98
C GLU A 200 -8.50 11.32 -4.61
N VAL A 201 -8.87 10.14 -4.10
CA VAL A 201 -8.33 8.85 -4.54
C VAL A 201 -8.48 8.67 -6.05
N THR A 202 -9.67 8.91 -6.59
CA THR A 202 -9.98 8.67 -8.01
C THR A 202 -9.35 9.69 -8.98
N LYS A 203 -8.71 10.73 -8.47
CA LYS A 203 -7.97 11.72 -9.27
C LYS A 203 -6.51 11.33 -9.49
N ASN A 204 -6.07 10.25 -8.87
CA ASN A 204 -4.68 9.83 -8.80
C ASN A 204 -4.49 8.41 -9.36
N ARG A 205 -3.27 8.07 -9.78
CA ARG A 205 -2.85 6.73 -10.18
C ARG A 205 -2.37 5.90 -9.00
N SER A 206 -1.87 6.60 -7.97
CA SER A 206 -1.57 6.02 -6.67
C SER A 206 -1.95 6.99 -5.56
N PHE A 207 -2.38 6.43 -4.45
CA PHE A 207 -2.80 7.17 -3.26
C PHE A 207 -2.42 6.38 -2.02
N MET A 208 -1.87 7.05 -1.02
CA MET A 208 -1.57 6.49 0.28
C MET A 208 -2.05 7.45 1.36
N VAL A 209 -2.61 6.93 2.42
CA VAL A 209 -3.02 7.70 3.58
C VAL A 209 -2.58 7.01 4.86
N PHE A 210 -2.15 7.83 5.80
CA PHE A 210 -1.78 7.44 7.14
C PHE A 210 -2.67 8.16 8.16
N ASN A 211 -3.46 7.40 8.89
CA ASN A 211 -4.40 7.89 9.91
C ASN A 211 -3.66 8.16 11.22
N THR A 212 -3.24 9.41 11.41
CA THR A 212 -2.47 9.79 12.60
C THR A 212 -3.30 9.75 13.88
N VAL A 213 -4.64 9.88 13.79
CA VAL A 213 -5.52 9.75 14.94
C VAL A 213 -5.49 8.33 15.50
N GLU A 214 -5.60 7.32 14.62
CA GLU A 214 -5.52 5.91 15.05
C GLU A 214 -4.11 5.54 15.50
N LEU A 215 -3.06 6.10 14.86
CA LEU A 215 -1.68 5.91 15.32
C LEU A 215 -1.50 6.36 16.77
N VAL A 216 -1.87 7.60 17.09
CA VAL A 216 -1.73 8.17 18.43
C VAL A 216 -2.51 7.35 19.47
N LYS A 217 -3.71 6.90 19.08
CA LYS A 217 -4.55 6.04 19.92
C LYS A 217 -3.87 4.68 20.20
N GLU A 218 -3.32 4.02 19.20
CA GLU A 218 -2.60 2.74 19.37
C GLU A 218 -1.31 2.91 20.18
N LEU A 219 -0.55 3.97 19.96
CA LEU A 219 0.65 4.28 20.75
C LEU A 219 0.32 4.45 22.23
N GLY A 220 -0.81 5.09 22.54
CA GLY A 220 -1.27 5.28 23.91
C GLY A 220 -1.85 4.01 24.57
N ALA A 221 -2.45 3.12 23.78
CA ALA A 221 -3.16 1.94 24.28
C ALA A 221 -2.28 0.69 24.40
N ALA A 222 -1.10 0.66 23.78
CA ALA A 222 -0.28 -0.54 23.64
C ALA A 222 1.03 -0.48 24.47
N PRO A 223 1.08 -0.98 25.69
CA PRO A 223 2.31 -1.02 26.51
C PRO A 223 3.46 -1.77 25.83
N ARG A 224 3.14 -2.71 24.92
CA ARG A 224 4.14 -3.45 24.14
C ARG A 224 4.88 -2.53 23.18
N ILE A 225 4.17 -1.62 22.51
CA ILE A 225 4.78 -0.65 21.58
C ILE A 225 5.69 0.29 22.36
N SER A 226 5.23 0.86 23.48
CA SER A 226 6.03 1.72 24.34
C SER A 226 7.30 1.03 24.86
N ARG A 227 7.22 -0.28 25.09
CA ARG A 227 8.38 -1.08 25.53
C ARG A 227 9.39 -1.32 24.40
N ILE A 228 8.91 -1.51 23.16
CA ILE A 228 9.75 -1.74 21.97
C ILE A 228 10.41 -0.44 21.51
N LEU A 229 9.64 0.63 21.40
CA LEU A 229 10.10 1.92 20.90
C LEU A 229 10.81 2.79 21.95
N GLY A 230 10.54 2.53 23.24
CA GLY A 230 10.93 3.39 24.34
C GLY A 230 9.94 4.53 24.57
N GLY A 231 9.73 4.88 25.84
CA GLY A 231 8.75 5.90 26.24
C GLY A 231 9.03 7.28 25.65
N GLU A 232 10.29 7.67 25.51
CA GLU A 232 10.70 8.94 24.91
C GLU A 232 10.30 9.02 23.43
N THR A 233 10.57 7.96 22.66
CA THR A 233 10.16 7.87 21.25
C THR A 233 8.66 7.99 21.08
N VAL A 234 7.87 7.30 21.93
CA VAL A 234 6.40 7.37 21.92
C VAL A 234 5.94 8.79 22.24
N MET A 235 6.55 9.45 23.21
CA MET A 235 6.25 10.85 23.52
C MET A 235 6.53 11.79 22.34
N ILE A 236 7.67 11.64 21.69
CA ILE A 236 8.03 12.43 20.49
C ILE A 236 6.99 12.18 19.38
N MET A 237 6.64 10.92 19.11
CA MET A 237 5.65 10.58 18.10
C MET A 237 4.27 11.18 18.44
N ASN A 238 3.84 11.12 19.70
CA ASN A 238 2.57 11.73 20.12
C ASN A 238 2.57 13.25 19.96
N ASN A 239 3.68 13.92 20.27
CA ASN A 239 3.80 15.36 20.10
C ASN A 239 3.80 15.76 18.62
N LEU A 240 4.45 14.95 17.76
CA LEU A 240 4.55 15.20 16.32
C LEU A 240 3.22 14.93 15.59
N PHE A 241 2.59 13.79 15.87
CA PHE A 241 1.38 13.35 15.17
C PHE A 241 0.09 13.72 15.89
N GLY A 242 0.14 14.05 17.19
CA GLY A 242 -1.02 14.42 17.98
C GLY A 242 -1.86 15.55 17.39
N PRO A 243 -1.26 16.63 16.85
CA PRO A 243 -1.98 17.70 16.19
C PRO A 243 -2.53 17.34 14.80
N CYS A 244 -2.00 16.27 14.17
CA CYS A 244 -2.40 15.85 12.81
C CYS A 244 -3.68 15.01 12.85
N GLU A 245 -4.48 15.11 11.81
CA GLU A 245 -5.65 14.26 11.56
C GLU A 245 -5.27 13.08 10.67
N TYR A 246 -4.59 13.35 9.56
CA TYR A 246 -4.01 12.35 8.66
C TYR A 246 -2.90 12.96 7.82
N VAL A 247 -2.11 12.10 7.21
CA VAL A 247 -1.14 12.44 6.15
C VAL A 247 -1.52 11.65 4.92
N ASP A 248 -1.67 12.30 3.78
CA ASP A 248 -1.84 11.62 2.50
C ASP A 248 -0.69 11.92 1.54
N VAL A 249 -0.44 10.96 0.64
CA VAL A 249 0.49 11.09 -0.49
C VAL A 249 -0.22 10.61 -1.73
N MET A 250 -0.19 11.43 -2.76
CA MET A 250 -0.88 11.17 -4.01
C MET A 250 0.00 11.45 -5.21
N ALA A 251 -0.19 10.67 -6.28
CA ALA A 251 0.49 10.87 -7.56
C ALA A 251 -0.51 10.72 -8.71
N PRO A 252 -0.87 11.83 -9.37
CA PRO A 252 -1.72 11.80 -10.55
C PRO A 252 -1.00 11.22 -11.78
N ASP A 253 0.32 11.34 -11.79
CA ASP A 253 1.19 10.83 -12.83
C ASP A 253 2.60 10.51 -12.28
N TRP A 254 3.52 10.11 -13.16
CA TRP A 254 4.89 9.75 -12.78
C TRP A 254 5.79 10.96 -12.48
N LYS A 255 5.40 12.14 -12.94
CA LYS A 255 6.18 13.38 -12.82
C LYS A 255 5.82 14.14 -11.56
N ASN A 256 4.54 14.15 -11.23
CA ASN A 256 3.97 14.98 -10.18
C ASN A 256 3.46 14.13 -9.02
N GLY A 257 3.70 14.61 -7.83
CA GLY A 257 3.16 14.06 -6.60
C GLY A 257 2.89 15.15 -5.59
N GLN A 258 2.06 14.85 -4.61
CA GLN A 258 1.74 15.77 -3.53
C GLN A 258 1.61 14.99 -2.23
N MET A 259 2.15 15.56 -1.16
CA MET A 259 1.91 15.11 0.21
C MET A 259 1.17 16.20 0.97
N ASN A 260 0.12 15.84 1.67
CA ASN A 260 -0.62 16.71 2.55
C ASN A 260 -0.50 16.24 3.98
N ILE A 261 -0.13 17.15 4.89
CA ILE A 261 -0.22 16.94 6.32
C ILE A 261 -1.42 17.74 6.79
N VAL A 262 -2.49 17.05 7.16
CA VAL A 262 -3.76 17.67 7.52
C VAL A 262 -3.88 17.71 9.04
N MET A 263 -4.09 18.92 9.57
CA MET A 263 -4.16 19.18 11.00
C MET A 263 -5.61 19.04 11.51
N LYS A 264 -5.77 18.72 12.79
CA LYS A 264 -7.08 18.75 13.47
C LYS A 264 -7.64 20.17 13.57
N ASP A 265 -6.78 21.15 13.86
CA ASP A 265 -7.15 22.57 13.82
C ASP A 265 -7.12 23.07 12.36
N LYS A 266 -8.29 23.40 11.82
CA LYS A 266 -8.47 23.91 10.46
C LYS A 266 -8.46 25.44 10.40
N SER A 267 -8.35 26.13 11.51
CA SER A 267 -8.50 27.59 11.60
C SER A 267 -7.20 28.35 11.55
N THR A 268 -6.13 27.75 12.06
CA THR A 268 -4.81 28.39 12.22
C THR A 268 -3.87 27.99 11.09
N ASN A 269 -3.05 28.94 10.59
CA ASN A 269 -1.99 28.64 9.64
C ASN A 269 -0.93 27.75 10.33
N VAL A 270 -0.54 26.65 9.67
CA VAL A 270 0.35 25.65 10.30
C VAL A 270 1.73 26.22 10.60
N LEU A 271 2.24 27.17 9.80
CA LEU A 271 3.51 27.84 10.11
C LEU A 271 3.44 28.61 11.44
N GLN A 272 2.30 29.26 11.72
CA GLN A 272 2.09 29.94 13.02
C GLN A 272 2.10 28.93 14.18
N LEU A 273 1.47 27.74 13.99
CA LEU A 273 1.49 26.68 15.02
C LEU A 273 2.92 26.20 15.29
N ILE A 274 3.74 26.02 14.25
CA ILE A 274 5.14 25.61 14.37
C ILE A 274 5.96 26.68 15.13
N VAL A 275 5.84 27.96 14.72
CA VAL A 275 6.54 29.05 15.37
C VAL A 275 6.16 29.15 16.84
N HIS A 276 4.87 29.12 17.18
CA HIS A 276 4.42 29.13 18.58
C HIS A 276 4.91 27.93 19.39
N ALA A 277 5.04 26.75 18.77
CA ALA A 277 5.57 25.57 19.44
C ALA A 277 7.07 25.74 19.74
N LEU A 278 7.83 26.34 18.83
CA LEU A 278 9.27 26.60 19.00
C LEU A 278 9.53 27.70 20.05
N ASP A 279 8.68 28.71 20.15
CA ASP A 279 8.80 29.78 21.13
C ASP A 279 8.55 29.29 22.56
N ASN A 280 7.96 28.11 22.74
CA ASN A 280 7.64 27.49 24.04
C ASN A 280 8.60 26.33 24.40
N LEU A 281 9.62 26.06 23.61
CA LEU A 281 10.71 25.12 23.90
C LEU A 281 11.87 25.83 24.58
#